data_e6b254ac2ac1de8500f4f149676a00f7
#
_entry.id   e6b254ac2ac1de8500f4f149676a00f7
#
_cell.length_a   1.000
_cell.length_b   1.000
_cell.length_c   1.000
_cell.angle_alpha   90.00
_cell.angle_beta   90.00
_cell.angle_gamma   90.00
#
_symmetry.space_group_name_H-M   'P 1'
#
loop_
_entity.id
_entity.type
_entity.pdbx_description
1 polymer ?
#
loop_
_entity_poly.entity_id
_entity_poly.type
_entity_poly.pdbx_seq_one_letter_code
_entity_poly.pdbx_strand_id
1 'polypeptide(L)'
;MSAAASLPLRDVQLPPSPPWWPPAPGWWLVFAALALVVAAIWAWQWRRRRTRQRWLALFDAQVAQAGSPVAEIAAIADLLRRAARQHQPGAERLQGSEWLAFLDEKNSRAFSDGDGALLLDGSYRPSADAEAVQRLRVLARRRYLSLLAERRR
;
A
#
# COMPACT_ATOMS: atom_id res chain seq x y z
N MET A 1 -49.73 75.21 -25.45
CA MET A 1 -50.28 74.11 -24.67
C MET A 1 -49.65 72.80 -25.20
N SER A 2 -48.59 72.30 -24.53
CA SER A 2 -47.93 71.12 -24.95
C SER A 2 -48.55 69.88 -24.30
N ALA A 3 -49.16 69.01 -25.12
CA ALA A 3 -49.62 67.70 -24.66
C ALA A 3 -48.46 66.78 -24.38
N ALA A 4 -48.24 66.54 -23.13
CA ALA A 4 -47.28 65.48 -22.72
C ALA A 4 -47.87 64.15 -23.12
N ALA A 5 -47.30 63.51 -24.11
CA ALA A 5 -47.57 62.09 -24.47
C ALA A 5 -47.10 61.18 -23.35
N SER A 6 -48.04 60.65 -22.56
CA SER A 6 -47.76 59.59 -21.58
C SER A 6 -47.42 58.29 -22.32
N LEU A 7 -46.18 57.98 -22.36
CA LEU A 7 -45.71 56.66 -22.84
C LEU A 7 -46.25 55.58 -21.87
N PRO A 8 -47.02 54.58 -22.32
CA PRO A 8 -47.44 53.50 -21.49
C PRO A 8 -46.21 52.61 -21.20
N LEU A 9 -45.56 52.79 -20.05
CA LEU A 9 -44.56 51.94 -19.55
C LEU A 9 -45.20 50.56 -19.24
N ARG A 10 -45.02 49.61 -20.11
CA ARG A 10 -45.45 48.24 -19.88
C ARG A 10 -44.52 47.61 -18.83
N ASP A 11 -45.09 47.29 -17.69
CA ASP A 11 -44.41 46.66 -16.58
C ASP A 11 -43.81 45.35 -17.04
N VAL A 12 -42.49 45.21 -16.98
CA VAL A 12 -41.75 43.99 -17.35
C VAL A 12 -41.87 43.04 -16.17
N GLN A 13 -42.79 42.09 -16.25
CA GLN A 13 -42.84 41.00 -15.30
C GLN A 13 -41.59 40.14 -15.47
N LEU A 14 -40.69 40.25 -14.51
CA LEU A 14 -39.55 39.36 -14.41
C LEU A 14 -40.05 37.93 -14.18
N PRO A 15 -39.66 36.97 -15.02
CA PRO A 15 -40.02 35.56 -14.79
C PRO A 15 -39.50 35.10 -13.42
N PRO A 16 -40.29 34.26 -12.69
CA PRO A 16 -39.83 33.74 -11.40
C PRO A 16 -38.48 33.02 -11.58
N SER A 17 -37.57 33.24 -10.64
CA SER A 17 -36.26 32.60 -10.65
C SER A 17 -36.44 31.07 -10.77
N PRO A 18 -35.72 30.40 -11.68
CA PRO A 18 -35.86 28.96 -11.85
C PRO A 18 -35.58 28.25 -10.53
N PRO A 19 -36.42 27.25 -10.14
CA PRO A 19 -36.22 26.51 -8.92
C PRO A 19 -34.85 25.79 -9.00
N TRP A 20 -34.03 25.96 -7.95
CA TRP A 20 -32.72 25.29 -7.87
C TRP A 20 -32.84 23.76 -7.71
N TRP A 21 -34.04 23.27 -7.43
CA TRP A 21 -34.38 21.86 -7.30
C TRP A 21 -35.59 21.48 -8.18
N PRO A 22 -35.54 20.38 -8.95
CA PRO A 22 -34.49 19.36 -9.11
C PRO A 22 -33.30 19.86 -9.95
N PRO A 23 -32.07 19.34 -9.71
CA PRO A 23 -30.89 19.69 -10.50
C PRO A 23 -31.12 19.30 -11.97
N ALA A 24 -30.59 20.10 -12.90
CA ALA A 24 -30.66 19.81 -14.33
C ALA A 24 -30.21 18.39 -14.64
N PRO A 25 -30.82 17.65 -15.60
CA PRO A 25 -30.54 16.23 -15.85
C PRO A 25 -29.06 15.93 -16.11
N GLY A 26 -28.26 16.89 -16.59
CA GLY A 26 -26.83 16.76 -16.76
C GLY A 26 -26.04 16.54 -15.44
N TRP A 27 -26.55 17.02 -14.31
CA TRP A 27 -25.91 16.82 -13.01
C TRP A 27 -25.91 15.35 -12.56
N TRP A 28 -26.90 14.58 -12.97
CA TRP A 28 -26.95 13.14 -12.71
C TRP A 28 -25.80 12.39 -13.36
N LEU A 29 -25.38 12.82 -14.56
CA LEU A 29 -24.20 12.24 -15.23
C LEU A 29 -22.90 12.56 -14.45
N VAL A 30 -22.80 13.79 -13.93
CA VAL A 30 -21.64 14.18 -13.10
C VAL A 30 -21.59 13.37 -11.81
N PHE A 31 -22.73 13.20 -11.12
CA PHE A 31 -22.80 12.38 -9.91
C PHE A 31 -22.51 10.90 -10.20
N ALA A 32 -23.03 10.36 -11.30
CA ALA A 32 -22.73 8.99 -11.71
C ALA A 32 -21.23 8.80 -12.02
N ALA A 33 -20.63 9.72 -12.75
CA ALA A 33 -19.19 9.69 -13.04
C ALA A 33 -18.34 9.76 -11.75
N LEU A 34 -18.69 10.67 -10.83
CA LEU A 34 -18.01 10.80 -9.55
C LEU A 34 -18.17 9.52 -8.71
N ALA A 35 -19.37 8.96 -8.65
CA ALA A 35 -19.62 7.68 -7.94
C ALA A 35 -18.80 6.52 -8.53
N LEU A 36 -18.68 6.44 -9.86
CA LEU A 36 -17.84 5.45 -10.53
C LEU A 36 -16.36 5.60 -10.17
N VAL A 37 -15.83 6.82 -10.16
CA VAL A 37 -14.44 7.11 -9.75
C VAL A 37 -14.21 6.69 -8.30
N VAL A 38 -15.10 7.08 -7.39
CA VAL A 38 -15.00 6.69 -5.97
C VAL A 38 -15.06 5.18 -5.81
N ALA A 39 -16.00 4.51 -6.50
CA ALA A 39 -16.13 3.05 -6.47
C ALA A 39 -14.87 2.36 -7.02
N ALA A 40 -14.29 2.87 -8.11
CA ALA A 40 -13.06 2.34 -8.70
C ALA A 40 -11.87 2.48 -7.74
N ILE A 41 -11.70 3.65 -7.11
CA ILE A 41 -10.66 3.88 -6.10
C ILE A 41 -10.84 2.96 -4.90
N TRP A 42 -12.07 2.82 -4.41
CA TRP A 42 -12.40 1.95 -3.28
C TRP A 42 -12.14 0.48 -3.60
N ALA A 43 -12.58 0.00 -4.75
CA ALA A 43 -12.34 -1.37 -5.22
C ALA A 43 -10.84 -1.66 -5.40
N TRP A 44 -10.08 -0.70 -5.95
CA TRP A 44 -8.63 -0.81 -6.08
C TRP A 44 -7.92 -0.89 -4.72
N GLN A 45 -8.28 -0.01 -3.77
CA GLN A 45 -7.73 -0.03 -2.40
C GLN A 45 -8.07 -1.34 -1.68
N TRP A 46 -9.31 -1.82 -1.82
CA TRP A 46 -9.76 -3.07 -1.21
C TRP A 46 -9.01 -4.29 -1.77
N ARG A 47 -8.85 -4.37 -3.09
CA ARG A 47 -8.02 -5.40 -3.73
C ARG A 47 -6.57 -5.34 -3.24
N ARG A 48 -5.99 -4.14 -3.14
CA ARG A 48 -4.63 -3.95 -2.63
C ARG A 48 -4.49 -4.40 -1.18
N ARG A 49 -5.45 -4.05 -0.31
CA ARG A 49 -5.49 -4.51 1.10
C ARG A 49 -5.60 -6.02 1.20
N ARG A 50 -6.51 -6.65 0.45
CA ARG A 50 -6.68 -8.11 0.43
C ARG A 50 -5.43 -8.83 -0.05
N THR A 51 -4.76 -8.34 -1.07
CA THR A 51 -3.52 -8.94 -1.56
C THR A 51 -2.42 -8.84 -0.50
N ARG A 52 -2.29 -7.68 0.16
CA ARG A 52 -1.34 -7.50 1.26
C ARG A 52 -1.61 -8.44 2.43
N GLN A 53 -2.86 -8.61 2.82
CA GLN A 53 -3.25 -9.54 3.89
C GLN A 53 -2.92 -11.00 3.52
N ARG A 54 -3.14 -11.41 2.27
CA ARG A 54 -2.77 -12.75 1.81
C ARG A 54 -1.26 -12.99 1.88
N TRP A 55 -0.44 -12.02 1.49
CA TRP A 55 1.02 -12.14 1.60
C TRP A 55 1.50 -12.22 3.04
N LEU A 56 0.88 -11.44 3.93
CA LEU A 56 1.17 -11.53 5.36
C LEU A 56 0.77 -12.89 5.93
N ALA A 57 -0.41 -13.38 5.58
CA ALA A 57 -0.86 -14.69 6.04
C ALA A 57 0.07 -15.83 5.57
N LEU A 58 0.57 -15.76 4.32
CA LEU A 58 1.55 -16.73 3.82
C LEU A 58 2.88 -16.64 4.58
N PHE A 59 3.38 -15.42 4.82
CA PHE A 59 4.58 -15.21 5.61
C PHE A 59 4.43 -15.77 7.02
N ASP A 60 3.36 -15.37 7.71
CA ASP A 60 3.11 -15.78 9.09
C ASP A 60 2.89 -17.30 9.20
N ALA A 61 2.20 -17.93 8.23
CA ALA A 61 2.00 -19.37 8.19
C ALA A 61 3.31 -20.16 8.01
N GLN A 62 4.20 -19.71 7.11
CA GLN A 62 5.48 -20.37 6.90
C GLN A 62 6.41 -20.25 8.11
N VAL A 63 6.45 -19.06 8.73
CA VAL A 63 7.25 -18.85 9.95
C VAL A 63 6.68 -19.66 11.12
N ALA A 64 5.36 -19.74 11.27
CA ALA A 64 4.72 -20.50 12.36
C ALA A 64 4.93 -22.03 12.23
N GLN A 65 5.19 -22.53 11.02
CA GLN A 65 5.51 -23.95 10.80
C GLN A 65 6.94 -24.33 11.22
N ALA A 66 7.78 -23.34 11.48
CA ALA A 66 9.17 -23.53 11.84
C ALA A 66 9.29 -23.97 13.30
N GLY A 67 9.23 -25.07 13.76
CA GLY A 67 9.16 -25.58 15.15
C GLY A 67 10.28 -25.14 16.11
N SER A 68 11.22 -24.26 15.70
CA SER A 68 12.29 -23.73 16.54
C SER A 68 12.73 -22.32 16.09
N PRO A 69 13.31 -21.50 17.00
CA PRO A 69 13.80 -20.16 16.65
C PRO A 69 14.82 -20.15 15.51
N VAL A 70 15.68 -21.15 15.44
CA VAL A 70 16.67 -21.30 14.35
C VAL A 70 15.99 -21.60 13.02
N ALA A 71 14.99 -22.48 13.01
CA ALA A 71 14.21 -22.78 11.82
C ALA A 71 13.35 -21.56 11.37
N GLU A 72 12.91 -20.72 12.29
CA GLU A 72 12.24 -19.45 11.95
C GLU A 72 13.17 -18.52 11.19
N ILE A 73 14.42 -18.36 11.63
CA ILE A 73 15.42 -17.54 10.92
C ILE A 73 15.61 -18.06 9.49
N ALA A 74 15.75 -19.38 9.33
CA ALA A 74 15.92 -19.99 8.01
C ALA A 74 14.70 -19.78 7.11
N ALA A 75 13.49 -19.92 7.64
CA ALA A 75 12.24 -19.67 6.92
C ALA A 75 12.12 -18.21 6.50
N ILE A 76 12.46 -17.26 7.39
CA ILE A 76 12.47 -15.82 7.11
C ILE A 76 13.49 -15.50 6.00
N ALA A 77 14.71 -16.06 6.08
CA ALA A 77 15.74 -15.84 5.07
C ALA A 77 15.31 -16.34 3.69
N ASP A 78 14.70 -17.52 3.60
CA ASP A 78 14.19 -18.09 2.35
C ASP A 78 13.06 -17.24 1.75
N LEU A 79 12.10 -16.78 2.58
CA LEU A 79 11.02 -15.89 2.15
C LEU A 79 11.55 -14.58 1.60
N LEU A 80 12.51 -13.94 2.28
CA LEU A 80 13.13 -12.71 1.82
C LEU A 80 13.89 -12.90 0.51
N ARG A 81 14.64 -14.02 0.34
CA ARG A 81 15.33 -14.33 -0.90
C ARG A 81 14.36 -14.55 -2.07
N ARG A 82 13.25 -15.24 -1.84
CA ARG A 82 12.19 -15.41 -2.85
C ARG A 82 11.55 -14.07 -3.24
N ALA A 83 11.28 -13.20 -2.27
CA ALA A 83 10.75 -11.86 -2.53
C ALA A 83 11.76 -10.98 -3.29
N ALA A 84 13.04 -11.03 -2.90
CA ALA A 84 14.13 -10.31 -3.56
C ALA A 84 14.26 -10.69 -5.03
N ARG A 85 14.25 -12.01 -5.34
CA ARG A 85 14.27 -12.51 -6.73
C ARG A 85 13.10 -12.00 -7.57
N GLN A 86 11.93 -11.87 -6.95
CA GLN A 86 10.76 -11.34 -7.65
C GLN A 86 10.81 -9.84 -7.86
N HIS A 87 11.51 -9.11 -6.98
CA HIS A 87 11.71 -7.66 -7.08
C HIS A 87 12.82 -7.32 -8.07
N GLN A 88 13.98 -7.94 -7.92
CA GLN A 88 15.17 -7.73 -8.76
C GLN A 88 15.85 -9.08 -9.01
N PRO A 89 15.82 -9.58 -10.27
CA PRO A 89 16.54 -10.81 -10.62
C PRO A 89 18.02 -10.69 -10.32
N GLY A 90 18.55 -11.66 -9.60
CA GLY A 90 19.96 -11.68 -9.16
C GLY A 90 20.18 -11.21 -7.72
N ALA A 91 19.25 -10.47 -7.13
CA ALA A 91 19.38 -10.03 -5.74
C ALA A 91 19.40 -11.19 -4.73
N GLU A 92 18.80 -12.32 -5.07
CA GLU A 92 18.85 -13.55 -4.26
C GLU A 92 20.24 -14.15 -4.11
N ARG A 93 21.20 -13.76 -4.97
CA ARG A 93 22.60 -14.24 -4.95
C ARG A 93 23.51 -13.41 -4.07
N LEU A 94 23.06 -12.22 -3.65
CA LEU A 94 23.81 -11.37 -2.76
C LEU A 94 24.09 -12.09 -1.43
N GLN A 95 25.28 -11.89 -0.87
CA GLN A 95 25.75 -12.54 0.35
C GLN A 95 26.32 -11.52 1.34
N GLY A 96 26.43 -11.92 2.60
CA GLY A 96 27.06 -11.12 3.63
C GLY A 96 26.44 -9.72 3.76
N SER A 97 27.29 -8.71 3.88
CA SER A 97 26.88 -7.32 4.05
C SER A 97 26.12 -6.75 2.85
N GLU A 98 26.40 -7.21 1.64
CA GLU A 98 25.68 -6.77 0.44
C GLU A 98 24.20 -7.19 0.48
N TRP A 99 23.92 -8.39 1.00
CA TRP A 99 22.56 -8.87 1.19
C TRP A 99 21.81 -8.02 2.22
N LEU A 100 22.43 -7.69 3.35
CA LEU A 100 21.83 -6.84 4.38
C LEU A 100 21.59 -5.42 3.86
N ALA A 101 22.56 -4.85 3.15
CA ALA A 101 22.42 -3.54 2.52
C ALA A 101 21.28 -3.48 1.48
N PHE A 102 21.07 -4.57 0.73
CA PHE A 102 19.92 -4.68 -0.18
C PHE A 102 18.59 -4.73 0.59
N LEU A 103 18.57 -5.38 1.74
CA LEU A 103 17.36 -5.45 2.58
C LEU A 103 17.09 -4.13 3.30
N ASP A 104 18.09 -3.29 3.52
CA ASP A 104 17.90 -1.97 4.11
C ASP A 104 17.05 -1.07 3.19
N GLU A 105 16.21 -0.25 3.79
CA GLU A 105 15.47 0.81 3.10
C GLU A 105 16.33 2.06 3.01
N LYS A 106 16.05 2.96 2.05
CA LYS A 106 16.84 4.17 1.76
C LYS A 106 17.23 5.02 2.98
N ASN A 107 16.46 4.96 4.06
CA ASN A 107 16.67 5.74 5.28
C ASN A 107 16.80 4.89 6.55
N SER A 108 17.03 3.58 6.43
CA SER A 108 17.10 2.67 7.57
C SER A 108 18.20 1.63 7.35
N ARG A 109 19.04 1.45 8.33
CA ARG A 109 20.10 0.40 8.37
C ARG A 109 19.74 -0.72 9.35
N ALA A 110 18.44 -0.98 9.47
CA ALA A 110 17.92 -1.91 10.47
C ALA A 110 18.36 -3.36 10.26
N PHE A 111 18.70 -3.75 9.02
CA PHE A 111 19.28 -5.06 8.74
C PHE A 111 20.80 -5.05 8.90
N SER A 112 21.50 -4.01 8.46
CA SER A 112 22.96 -3.95 8.56
C SER A 112 23.46 -3.73 9.99
N ASP A 113 22.78 -2.86 10.76
CA ASP A 113 23.22 -2.44 12.10
C ASP A 113 22.38 -3.08 13.23
N GLY A 114 21.43 -3.97 12.90
CA GLY A 114 20.50 -4.57 13.86
C GLY A 114 20.40 -6.10 13.80
N ASP A 115 19.24 -6.61 14.19
CA ASP A 115 18.94 -8.07 14.23
C ASP A 115 19.00 -8.75 12.85
N GLY A 116 19.13 -8.00 11.76
CA GLY A 116 19.32 -8.53 10.41
C GLY A 116 20.57 -9.39 10.26
N ALA A 117 21.60 -9.17 11.07
CA ALA A 117 22.81 -10.03 11.12
C ALA A 117 22.47 -11.52 11.36
N LEU A 118 21.37 -11.80 12.07
CA LEU A 118 20.89 -13.19 12.27
C LEU A 118 20.54 -13.91 10.96
N LEU A 119 20.26 -13.18 9.88
CA LEU A 119 20.01 -13.80 8.56
C LEU A 119 21.27 -14.37 7.92
N LEU A 120 22.48 -13.98 8.37
CA LEU A 120 23.74 -14.45 7.84
C LEU A 120 24.19 -15.74 8.50
N ASP A 121 24.12 -15.82 9.82
CA ASP A 121 24.69 -16.90 10.61
C ASP A 121 23.69 -17.59 11.57
N GLY A 122 22.55 -16.96 11.82
CA GLY A 122 21.59 -17.44 12.82
C GLY A 122 21.03 -18.85 12.55
N SER A 123 20.91 -19.24 11.28
CA SER A 123 20.46 -20.59 10.91
C SER A 123 21.52 -21.69 11.16
N TYR A 124 22.78 -21.30 11.39
CA TYR A 124 23.90 -22.23 11.69
C TYR A 124 24.24 -22.28 13.18
N ARG A 125 23.61 -21.46 14.01
CA ARG A 125 23.82 -21.45 15.45
C ARG A 125 23.05 -22.58 16.12
N PRO A 126 23.54 -23.18 17.20
CA PRO A 126 22.84 -24.23 17.93
C PRO A 126 21.59 -23.70 18.66
N SER A 127 21.56 -22.41 18.96
CA SER A 127 20.40 -21.73 19.56
C SER A 127 20.34 -20.28 19.13
N ALA A 128 19.15 -19.73 19.11
CA ALA A 128 18.91 -18.32 18.85
C ALA A 128 18.03 -17.71 19.97
N ASP A 129 18.32 -16.47 20.32
CA ASP A 129 17.50 -15.73 21.29
C ASP A 129 16.09 -15.46 20.69
N ALA A 130 15.07 -15.94 21.39
CA ALA A 130 13.68 -15.81 20.96
C ALA A 130 13.25 -14.37 20.79
N GLU A 131 13.73 -13.42 21.63
CA GLU A 131 13.41 -12.01 21.50
C GLU A 131 14.03 -11.39 20.25
N ALA A 132 15.30 -11.72 19.96
CA ALA A 132 15.97 -11.27 18.76
C ALA A 132 15.29 -11.80 17.48
N VAL A 133 14.83 -13.05 17.50
CA VAL A 133 14.06 -13.65 16.39
C VAL A 133 12.72 -12.94 16.20
N GLN A 134 12.03 -12.58 17.28
CA GLN A 134 10.78 -11.82 17.17
C GLN A 134 11.00 -10.41 16.59
N ARG A 135 12.07 -9.70 17.00
CA ARG A 135 12.43 -8.41 16.41
C ARG A 135 12.75 -8.56 14.92
N LEU A 136 13.55 -9.56 14.56
CA LEU A 136 13.85 -9.90 13.17
C LEU A 136 12.58 -10.20 12.37
N ARG A 137 11.65 -10.97 12.92
CA ARG A 137 10.36 -11.30 12.29
C ARG A 137 9.55 -10.04 11.94
N VAL A 138 9.45 -9.10 12.86
CA VAL A 138 8.74 -7.83 12.63
C VAL A 138 9.41 -7.02 11.51
N LEU A 139 10.73 -6.93 11.53
CA LEU A 139 11.53 -6.24 10.53
C LEU A 139 11.38 -6.90 9.14
N ALA A 140 11.57 -8.21 9.08
CA ALA A 140 11.47 -9.00 7.86
C ALA A 140 10.06 -8.94 7.24
N ARG A 141 9.01 -8.99 8.07
CA ARG A 141 7.61 -8.89 7.64
C ARG A 141 7.33 -7.57 6.92
N ARG A 142 7.88 -6.46 7.43
CA ARG A 142 7.78 -5.14 6.79
C ARG A 142 8.50 -5.15 5.43
N ARG A 143 9.75 -5.63 5.40
CA ARG A 143 10.56 -5.65 4.18
C ARG A 143 10.00 -6.57 3.10
N TYR A 144 9.50 -7.73 3.49
CA TYR A 144 8.82 -8.67 2.60
C TYR A 144 7.66 -8.00 1.84
N LEU A 145 6.84 -7.22 2.56
CA LEU A 145 5.74 -6.48 1.94
C LEU A 145 6.21 -5.38 1.00
N SER A 146 7.28 -4.63 1.35
CA SER A 146 7.80 -3.57 0.48
C SER A 146 8.34 -4.15 -0.83
N LEU A 147 9.14 -5.22 -0.78
CA LEU A 147 9.68 -5.90 -1.95
C LEU A 147 8.57 -6.37 -2.92
N LEU A 148 7.51 -6.99 -2.38
CA LEU A 148 6.38 -7.44 -3.20
C LEU A 148 5.50 -6.30 -3.72
N ALA A 149 5.45 -5.16 -3.02
CA ALA A 149 4.70 -3.98 -3.46
C ALA A 149 5.44 -3.18 -4.55
N GLU A 150 6.76 -3.08 -4.47
CA GLU A 150 7.63 -2.38 -5.42
C GLU A 150 7.65 -3.05 -6.80
N ARG A 151 7.51 -4.39 -6.86
CA ARG A 151 7.37 -5.15 -8.12
C ARG A 151 6.23 -4.66 -9.01
N ARG A 152 5.20 -4.04 -8.44
CA ARG A 152 3.97 -3.63 -9.16
C ARG A 152 4.02 -2.20 -9.71
N ARG A 153 5.14 -1.53 -9.53
CA ARG A 153 5.37 -0.20 -10.11
C ARG A 153 6.22 -0.31 -11.37
#